data_ef8e1e801295c41ab9b20f2fe0b1b622
#
_entry.id   ef8e1e801295c41ab9b20f2fe0b1b622
#
_cell.length_a   1.000
_cell.length_b   1.000
_cell.length_c   1.000
_cell.angle_alpha   90.00
_cell.angle_beta   90.00
_cell.angle_gamma   90.00
#
_symmetry.space_group_name_H-M   'P 1'
#
loop_
_entity.id
_entity.type
_entity.pdbx_description
1 polymer ?
#
loop_
_entity_poly.entity_id
_entity_poly.type
_entity_poly.pdbx_seq_one_letter_code
_entity_poly.pdbx_strand_id
1 'polypeptide(L)'
;MAMKIYLTVCMPLLMIICCYTSNVVGADPGPLQDFCVADQQSKGKLLVGFVDTNNTLFSKILEKGDVFVFPKALPHFQENVGHQHAVAIAAFNSQFPGILTIANSLFAANPPIPDSVLAKAFRITHNLVDHTKAEFEFEST
;
A
#
# COMPACT_ATOMS: atom_id res chain seq x y z
N MET A 1 -38.98 18.41 -26.51
CA MET A 1 -39.00 17.13 -25.74
C MET A 1 -37.79 16.24 -26.06
N ALA A 2 -37.10 16.42 -27.19
CA ALA A 2 -35.93 15.63 -27.60
C ALA A 2 -34.62 15.93 -26.82
N MET A 3 -34.45 17.16 -26.34
CA MET A 3 -33.21 17.60 -25.65
C MET A 3 -33.03 16.99 -24.25
N LYS A 4 -34.10 16.63 -23.54
CA LYS A 4 -34.02 15.96 -22.22
C LYS A 4 -33.56 14.51 -22.27
N ILE A 5 -33.83 13.80 -23.39
CA ILE A 5 -33.46 12.39 -23.57
C ILE A 5 -31.95 12.25 -23.84
N TYR A 6 -31.35 13.20 -24.59
CA TYR A 6 -29.91 13.21 -24.85
C TYR A 6 -29.07 13.47 -23.61
N LEU A 7 -29.55 14.31 -22.69
CA LEU A 7 -28.84 14.61 -21.46
C LEU A 7 -28.85 13.40 -20.48
N THR A 8 -29.94 12.64 -20.47
CA THR A 8 -30.09 11.47 -19.58
C THR A 8 -29.28 10.26 -20.06
N VAL A 9 -29.03 10.15 -21.37
CA VAL A 9 -28.24 9.05 -21.94
C VAL A 9 -26.74 9.38 -21.99
N CYS A 10 -26.38 10.66 -22.21
CA CYS A 10 -24.98 11.10 -22.26
C CYS A 10 -24.28 11.07 -20.89
N MET A 11 -25.00 11.38 -19.79
CA MET A 11 -24.44 11.36 -18.44
C MET A 11 -23.98 9.95 -18.00
N PRO A 12 -24.78 8.88 -18.13
CA PRO A 12 -24.30 7.53 -17.78
C PRO A 12 -23.22 7.03 -18.74
N LEU A 13 -23.25 7.41 -20.02
CA LEU A 13 -22.21 7.04 -20.99
C LEU A 13 -20.87 7.73 -20.66
N LEU A 14 -20.89 8.99 -20.23
CA LEU A 14 -19.70 9.73 -19.78
C LEU A 14 -19.12 9.11 -18.50
N MET A 15 -19.99 8.68 -17.56
CA MET A 15 -19.57 7.97 -16.33
C MET A 15 -18.98 6.61 -16.66
N ILE A 16 -19.55 5.87 -17.61
CA ILE A 16 -19.02 4.57 -18.04
C ILE A 16 -17.65 4.75 -18.73
N ILE A 17 -17.49 5.78 -19.57
CA ILE A 17 -16.20 6.08 -20.20
C ILE A 17 -15.17 6.48 -19.13
N CYS A 18 -15.53 7.28 -18.12
CA CYS A 18 -14.65 7.61 -17.01
C CYS A 18 -14.22 6.36 -16.21
N CYS A 19 -15.12 5.39 -16.00
CA CYS A 19 -14.78 4.12 -15.34
C CYS A 19 -13.92 3.19 -16.24
N TYR A 20 -14.05 3.27 -17.56
CA TYR A 20 -13.25 2.42 -18.47
C TYR A 20 -11.84 2.97 -18.77
N THR A 21 -11.59 4.26 -18.54
CA THR A 21 -10.25 4.86 -18.74
C THR A 21 -9.35 4.83 -17.52
N SER A 22 -9.82 4.31 -16.39
CA SER A 22 -9.07 4.27 -15.13
C SER A 22 -8.15 3.05 -14.98
N ASN A 23 -7.62 2.49 -16.05
CA ASN A 23 -6.51 1.52 -15.97
C ASN A 23 -5.13 2.19 -15.87
N VAL A 24 -5.07 3.39 -15.32
CA VAL A 24 -3.77 3.98 -14.93
C VAL A 24 -3.44 3.48 -13.53
N VAL A 25 -2.80 2.32 -13.48
CA VAL A 25 -2.13 1.82 -12.27
C VAL A 25 -0.89 2.70 -12.05
N GLY A 26 -1.09 3.82 -11.40
CA GLY A 26 -0.02 4.75 -11.05
C GLY A 26 -0.36 5.50 -9.78
N ALA A 27 0.58 5.53 -8.84
CA ALA A 27 0.44 6.39 -7.69
C ALA A 27 0.51 7.86 -8.12
N ASP A 28 -0.34 8.70 -7.53
CA ASP A 28 -0.38 10.14 -7.76
C ASP A 28 0.98 10.77 -7.41
N PRO A 29 1.57 11.63 -8.26
CA PRO A 29 2.85 12.29 -7.98
C PRO A 29 2.77 13.42 -6.93
N GLY A 30 1.65 13.63 -6.27
CA GLY A 30 1.48 14.67 -5.24
C GLY A 30 2.50 14.57 -4.09
N PRO A 31 2.95 15.67 -3.49
CA PRO A 31 4.04 15.70 -2.49
C PRO A 31 3.59 15.38 -1.05
N LEU A 32 2.48 14.71 -0.85
CA LEU A 32 1.77 14.73 0.42
C LEU A 32 1.95 13.43 1.24
N GLN A 33 1.49 13.45 2.47
CA GLN A 33 1.71 12.44 3.51
C GLN A 33 0.44 11.65 3.80
N ASP A 34 0.59 10.40 4.18
CA ASP A 34 -0.52 9.56 4.62
C ASP A 34 -0.67 9.64 6.15
N PHE A 35 -1.91 9.61 6.62
CA PHE A 35 -2.22 9.66 8.05
C PHE A 35 -2.83 8.32 8.47
N CYS A 36 -2.40 7.81 9.61
CA CYS A 36 -3.00 6.67 10.27
C CYS A 36 -3.54 7.10 11.63
N VAL A 37 -4.82 6.85 11.87
CA VAL A 37 -5.49 7.14 13.15
C VAL A 37 -5.95 5.82 13.75
N ALA A 38 -5.50 5.50 14.96
CA ALA A 38 -5.98 4.34 15.70
C ALA A 38 -7.47 4.55 16.07
N ASP A 39 -8.32 3.60 15.69
CA ASP A 39 -9.76 3.70 15.93
C ASP A 39 -10.09 3.76 17.42
N GLN A 40 -11.03 4.65 17.77
CA GLN A 40 -11.47 4.88 19.13
C GLN A 40 -12.23 3.68 19.76
N GLN A 41 -12.70 2.73 18.97
CA GLN A 41 -13.38 1.52 19.46
C GLN A 41 -12.44 0.33 19.63
N SER A 42 -11.25 0.39 19.06
CA SER A 42 -10.23 -0.64 19.15
C SER A 42 -9.56 -0.65 20.52
N LYS A 43 -9.29 -1.85 21.05
CA LYS A 43 -8.49 -2.07 22.26
C LYS A 43 -7.09 -2.61 21.94
N GLY A 44 -6.76 -2.76 20.66
CA GLY A 44 -5.45 -3.18 20.19
C GLY A 44 -4.39 -2.09 20.34
N LYS A 45 -3.14 -2.49 20.30
CA LYS A 45 -1.98 -1.59 20.27
C LYS A 45 -1.25 -1.80 18.94
N LEU A 46 -1.04 -0.73 18.21
CA LEU A 46 -0.42 -0.78 16.89
C LEU A 46 0.99 -0.18 16.96
N LEU A 47 2.01 -1.01 16.80
CA LEU A 47 3.37 -0.53 16.55
C LEU A 47 3.46 -0.08 15.11
N VAL A 48 3.80 1.17 14.91
CA VAL A 48 3.99 1.76 13.57
C VAL A 48 5.38 2.35 13.45
N GLY A 49 5.92 2.37 12.24
CA GLY A 49 7.19 3.02 12.00
C GLY A 49 7.51 3.17 10.53
N PHE A 50 8.44 4.06 10.24
CA PHE A 50 9.02 4.24 8.91
C PHE A 50 10.53 4.44 9.02
N VAL A 51 11.23 4.16 7.92
CA VAL A 51 12.67 4.36 7.81
C VAL A 51 12.94 5.50 6.83
N ASP A 52 13.75 6.46 7.26
CA ASP A 52 14.14 7.60 6.43
C ASP A 52 15.29 7.26 5.46
N THR A 53 15.68 8.22 4.64
CA THR A 53 16.78 8.09 3.66
C THR A 53 18.17 7.96 4.31
N ASN A 54 18.29 8.21 5.60
CA ASN A 54 19.52 8.00 6.38
C ASN A 54 19.53 6.65 7.10
N ASN A 55 18.58 5.76 6.79
CA ASN A 55 18.35 4.49 7.48
C ASN A 55 18.00 4.65 8.98
N THR A 56 17.42 5.79 9.35
CA THR A 56 16.93 6.02 10.71
C THR A 56 15.50 5.54 10.86
N LEU A 57 15.24 4.69 11.84
CA LEU A 57 13.92 4.22 12.19
C LEU A 57 13.20 5.22 13.10
N PHE A 58 12.01 5.66 12.68
CA PHE A 58 11.06 6.40 13.51
C PHE A 58 9.87 5.48 13.81
N SER A 59 9.62 5.20 15.08
CA SER A 59 8.53 4.30 15.46
C SER A 59 7.81 4.79 16.70
N LYS A 60 6.54 4.39 16.82
CA LYS A 60 5.66 4.69 17.97
C LYS A 60 4.66 3.55 18.17
N ILE A 61 4.33 3.24 19.40
CA ILE A 61 3.15 2.43 19.72
C ILE A 61 1.96 3.38 19.77
N LEU A 62 0.97 3.13 18.94
CA LEU A 62 -0.29 3.86 18.91
C LEU A 62 -1.31 3.18 19.82
N GLU A 63 -1.94 3.98 20.66
CA GLU A 63 -3.07 3.61 21.45
C GLU A 63 -4.32 4.34 20.94
N LYS A 64 -5.47 4.02 21.52
CA LYS A 64 -6.75 4.60 21.14
C LYS A 64 -6.71 6.13 20.99
N GLY A 65 -7.02 6.62 19.80
CA GLY A 65 -7.07 8.06 19.49
C GLY A 65 -5.73 8.68 19.08
N ASP A 66 -4.63 7.90 19.09
CA ASP A 66 -3.35 8.38 18.61
C ASP A 66 -3.34 8.51 17.08
N VAL A 67 -2.53 9.45 16.61
CA VAL A 67 -2.30 9.72 15.18
C VAL A 67 -0.83 9.55 14.86
N PHE A 68 -0.54 8.98 13.70
CA PHE A 68 0.81 8.88 13.16
C PHE A 68 0.83 9.27 11.69
N VAL A 69 1.88 9.93 11.25
CA VAL A 69 2.05 10.40 9.87
C VAL A 69 3.15 9.59 9.21
N PHE A 70 2.84 8.97 8.08
CA PHE A 70 3.82 8.30 7.25
C PHE A 70 4.26 9.23 6.11
N PRO A 71 5.53 9.61 6.03
CA PRO A 71 6.04 10.37 4.90
C PRO A 71 5.91 9.56 3.61
N LYS A 72 5.53 10.22 2.52
CA LYS A 72 5.37 9.60 1.20
C LYS A 72 6.64 8.88 0.75
N ALA A 73 6.46 7.72 0.11
CA ALA A 73 7.50 6.92 -0.53
C ALA A 73 8.59 6.37 0.41
N LEU A 74 8.43 6.45 1.71
CA LEU A 74 9.32 5.79 2.65
C LEU A 74 8.81 4.39 3.01
N PRO A 75 9.70 3.41 3.17
CA PRO A 75 9.34 2.11 3.72
C PRO A 75 8.76 2.28 5.12
N HIS A 76 7.60 1.69 5.35
CA HIS A 76 6.92 1.75 6.64
C HIS A 76 6.28 0.42 6.98
N PHE A 77 5.92 0.24 8.24
CA PHE A 77 5.26 -0.95 8.73
C PHE A 77 4.22 -0.62 9.79
N GLN A 78 3.28 -1.54 9.95
CA GLN A 78 2.28 -1.52 10.99
C GLN A 78 2.12 -2.95 11.53
N GLU A 79 2.21 -3.12 12.84
CA GLU A 79 2.10 -4.41 13.50
C GLU A 79 1.19 -4.30 14.72
N ASN A 80 0.24 -5.22 14.85
CA ASN A 80 -0.57 -5.32 16.07
C ASN A 80 0.22 -6.03 17.17
N VAL A 81 0.74 -5.27 18.11
CA VAL A 81 1.48 -5.78 19.28
C VAL A 81 0.60 -5.98 20.50
N GLY A 82 -0.71 -5.74 20.37
CA GLY A 82 -1.72 -5.98 21.41
C GLY A 82 -2.28 -7.40 21.34
N HIS A 83 -3.01 -7.78 22.39
CA HIS A 83 -3.70 -9.08 22.45
C HIS A 83 -5.12 -9.05 21.84
N GLN A 84 -5.58 -7.89 21.38
CA GLN A 84 -6.91 -7.69 20.80
C GLN A 84 -6.76 -7.10 19.40
N HIS A 85 -7.85 -7.16 18.62
CA HIS A 85 -7.87 -6.55 17.29
C HIS A 85 -7.55 -5.06 17.37
N ALA A 86 -6.62 -4.62 16.53
CA ALA A 86 -6.33 -3.22 16.30
C ALA A 86 -7.01 -2.78 15.00
N VAL A 87 -7.63 -1.63 15.02
CA VAL A 87 -8.23 -1.00 13.84
C VAL A 87 -7.63 0.38 13.70
N ALA A 88 -7.20 0.71 12.49
CA ALA A 88 -6.69 2.02 12.14
C ALA A 88 -7.44 2.56 10.93
N ILE A 89 -7.71 3.85 10.93
CA ILE A 89 -8.25 4.58 9.77
C ILE A 89 -7.08 5.28 9.10
N ALA A 90 -6.82 4.94 7.85
CA ALA A 90 -5.80 5.60 7.04
C ALA A 90 -6.45 6.61 6.09
N ALA A 91 -5.92 7.83 6.06
CA ALA A 91 -6.29 8.83 5.09
C ALA A 91 -5.10 9.07 4.16
N PHE A 92 -5.35 8.92 2.88
CA PHE A 92 -4.37 9.15 1.82
C PHE A 92 -4.65 10.50 1.17
N ASN A 93 -3.61 11.18 0.78
CA ASN A 93 -3.74 12.44 0.09
C ASN A 93 -3.84 12.30 -1.43
N SER A 94 -4.16 11.14 -1.90
CA SER A 94 -4.40 10.80 -3.29
C SER A 94 -5.81 10.22 -3.44
N GLN A 95 -6.48 10.57 -4.51
CA GLN A 95 -7.73 9.90 -4.91
C GLN A 95 -7.46 8.51 -5.52
N PHE A 96 -6.21 8.22 -5.85
CA PHE A 96 -5.75 6.96 -6.44
C PHE A 96 -4.44 6.50 -5.80
N PRO A 97 -4.44 6.15 -4.51
CA PRO A 97 -3.24 5.72 -3.82
C PRO A 97 -2.76 4.37 -4.36
N GLY A 98 -1.50 4.30 -4.79
CA GLY A 98 -0.85 3.03 -5.06
C GLY A 98 -0.35 2.41 -3.76
N ILE A 99 -0.50 1.10 -3.62
CA ILE A 99 0.07 0.32 -2.52
C ILE A 99 1.13 -0.60 -3.09
N LEU A 100 2.31 -0.57 -2.50
CA LEU A 100 3.42 -1.43 -2.86
C LEU A 100 3.88 -2.17 -1.61
N THR A 101 3.58 -3.46 -1.54
CA THR A 101 4.12 -4.34 -0.51
C THR A 101 5.53 -4.74 -0.92
N ILE A 102 6.54 -4.33 -0.16
CA ILE A 102 7.96 -4.47 -0.57
C ILE A 102 8.32 -5.91 -0.89
N ALA A 103 7.94 -6.85 -0.02
CA ALA A 103 8.27 -8.25 -0.23
C ALA A 103 7.64 -8.82 -1.52
N ASN A 104 6.33 -8.61 -1.72
CA ASN A 104 5.63 -9.08 -2.92
C ASN A 104 6.18 -8.42 -4.19
N SER A 105 6.46 -7.12 -4.16
CA SER A 105 6.99 -6.42 -5.33
C SER A 105 8.39 -6.86 -5.73
N LEU A 106 9.15 -7.46 -4.81
CA LEU A 106 10.49 -7.95 -5.08
C LEU A 106 10.52 -9.44 -5.40
N PHE A 107 9.77 -10.26 -4.66
CA PHE A 107 9.82 -11.72 -4.80
C PHE A 107 8.68 -12.31 -5.64
N ALA A 108 7.55 -11.61 -5.76
CA ALA A 108 6.42 -12.01 -6.60
C ALA A 108 6.25 -11.11 -7.85
N ALA A 109 7.28 -10.43 -8.30
CA ALA A 109 7.21 -9.56 -9.49
C ALA A 109 6.94 -10.39 -10.76
N ASN A 110 6.09 -9.87 -11.65
CA ASN A 110 5.81 -10.46 -12.95
C ASN A 110 6.06 -9.44 -14.09
N PRO A 111 7.06 -9.65 -15.00
CA PRO A 111 8.02 -10.76 -15.00
C PRO A 111 8.96 -10.74 -13.78
N PRO A 112 9.50 -11.93 -13.37
CA PRO A 112 10.27 -12.05 -12.15
C PRO A 112 11.61 -11.29 -12.23
N ILE A 113 12.01 -10.70 -11.11
CA ILE A 113 13.35 -10.12 -10.98
C ILE A 113 14.38 -11.26 -11.03
N PRO A 114 15.49 -11.13 -11.78
CA PRO A 114 16.52 -12.15 -11.83
C PRO A 114 17.10 -12.48 -10.45
N ASP A 115 17.26 -13.78 -10.13
CA ASP A 115 17.72 -14.26 -8.84
C ASP A 115 19.09 -13.72 -8.44
N SER A 116 19.97 -13.55 -9.45
CA SER A 116 21.29 -12.95 -9.25
C SER A 116 21.23 -11.51 -8.73
N VAL A 117 20.19 -10.76 -9.09
CA VAL A 117 19.96 -9.39 -8.59
C VAL A 117 19.51 -9.43 -7.14
N LEU A 118 18.52 -10.26 -6.83
CA LEU A 118 18.00 -10.39 -5.46
C LEU A 118 19.06 -10.96 -4.52
N ALA A 119 19.76 -12.02 -4.93
CA ALA A 119 20.84 -12.62 -4.14
C ALA A 119 21.92 -11.58 -3.77
N LYS A 120 22.32 -10.75 -4.74
CA LYS A 120 23.29 -9.68 -4.51
C LYS A 120 22.76 -8.57 -3.62
N ALA A 121 21.52 -8.10 -3.87
CA ALA A 121 20.92 -7.00 -3.13
C ALA A 121 20.73 -7.34 -1.65
N PHE A 122 20.23 -8.54 -1.36
CA PHE A 122 19.96 -9.02 -0.01
C PHE A 122 21.14 -9.75 0.63
N ARG A 123 22.22 -10.02 -0.11
CA ARG A 123 23.39 -10.81 0.34
C ARG A 123 23.02 -12.20 0.81
N ILE A 124 22.14 -12.88 0.09
CA ILE A 124 21.64 -14.22 0.35
C ILE A 124 22.00 -15.17 -0.80
N THR A 125 21.84 -16.46 -0.58
CA THR A 125 22.11 -17.49 -1.59
C THR A 125 20.99 -17.55 -2.63
N HIS A 126 21.28 -18.03 -3.84
CA HIS A 126 20.27 -18.27 -4.87
C HIS A 126 19.17 -19.23 -4.39
N ASN A 127 19.53 -20.30 -3.71
CA ASN A 127 18.55 -21.26 -3.18
C ASN A 127 17.54 -20.61 -2.22
N LEU A 128 17.98 -19.62 -1.44
CA LEU A 128 17.08 -18.88 -0.55
C LEU A 128 16.17 -17.95 -1.33
N VAL A 129 16.67 -17.33 -2.42
CA VAL A 129 15.83 -16.52 -3.32
C VAL A 129 14.74 -17.38 -3.95
N ASP A 130 15.11 -18.56 -4.50
CA ASP A 130 14.16 -19.49 -5.14
C ASP A 130 13.09 -19.95 -4.15
N HIS A 131 13.50 -20.34 -2.94
CA HIS A 131 12.56 -20.75 -1.89
C HIS A 131 11.61 -19.60 -1.52
N THR A 132 12.14 -18.39 -1.33
CA THR A 132 11.31 -17.23 -0.99
C THR A 132 10.31 -16.92 -2.09
N LYS A 133 10.71 -16.94 -3.36
CA LYS A 133 9.79 -16.75 -4.49
C LYS A 133 8.65 -17.76 -4.49
N ALA A 134 8.97 -19.04 -4.28
CA ALA A 134 7.99 -20.14 -4.25
C ALA A 134 6.94 -19.94 -3.15
N GLU A 135 7.30 -19.41 -1.99
CA GLU A 135 6.34 -19.09 -0.91
C GLU A 135 5.35 -18.01 -1.33
N PHE A 136 5.82 -16.97 -2.02
CA PHE A 136 4.95 -15.89 -2.51
C PHE A 136 4.05 -16.31 -3.68
N GLU A 137 4.47 -17.25 -4.53
CA GLU A 137 3.63 -17.82 -5.58
C GLU A 137 2.47 -18.63 -5.01
N PHE A 138 2.69 -19.35 -3.91
CA PHE A 138 1.67 -20.16 -3.25
C PHE A 138 0.56 -19.32 -2.59
N GLU A 139 0.88 -18.14 -2.04
CA GLU A 139 -0.11 -17.24 -1.43
C GLU A 139 -0.98 -16.51 -2.47
N SER A 140 -0.59 -16.49 -3.73
CA SER A 140 -1.31 -15.76 -4.81
C SER A 140 -2.38 -16.60 -5.53
N THR A 141 -2.52 -17.87 -5.20
CA THR A 141 -3.53 -18.81 -5.73
C THR A 141 -4.66 -19.03 -4.76
#